data_35a89989d9b656d8f744ebc2e62b9a50
#
_entry.id   35a89989d9b656d8f744ebc2e62b9a50
#
_cell.length_a   1.000
_cell.length_b   1.000
_cell.length_c   1.000
_cell.angle_alpha   90.00
_cell.angle_beta   90.00
_cell.angle_gamma   90.00
#
_symmetry.space_group_name_H-M   'P 1'
#
loop_
_entity.id
_entity.type
_entity.pdbx_description
1 polymer ?
#
loop_
_entity_poly.entity_id
_entity_poly.type
_entity_poly.pdbx_seq_one_letter_code
_entity_poly.pdbx_strand_id
1 'polypeptide(L)'
;MIRPRLALVPGEPAGVGPELCVRAAWRASDCTLVAIGDRDSLQRAADAIGLPIAFTDAHAIDVAPGTLRLIDIPHPAPVAPGRPDPRNAPSVIEGLLFAAAGCRQGDFDGMVTGPVHKAAINAGGVAYTGTTELLAADAGCEVVMMLANPL
;
A
#
# COMPACT_ATOMS: atom_id res chain seq x y z
N MET A 1 17.80 -1.39 19.11
CA MET A 1 16.55 -0.61 18.99
C MET A 1 15.64 -1.37 18.05
N ILE A 2 14.42 -1.68 18.47
CA ILE A 2 13.45 -2.38 17.60
C ILE A 2 12.97 -1.36 16.55
N ARG A 3 13.15 -1.68 15.26
CA ARG A 3 12.66 -0.82 14.16
C ARG A 3 11.16 -1.01 14.00
N PRO A 4 10.35 0.06 13.98
CA PRO A 4 8.93 -0.06 13.69
C PRO A 4 8.70 -0.75 12.34
N ARG A 5 7.68 -1.59 12.27
CA ARG A 5 7.29 -2.31 11.06
C ARG A 5 6.05 -1.65 10.46
N LEU A 6 6.18 -1.09 9.27
CA LEU A 6 5.12 -0.34 8.61
C LEU A 6 4.62 -1.07 7.36
N ALA A 7 3.29 -1.18 7.25
CA ALA A 7 2.63 -1.64 6.04
C ALA A 7 2.54 -0.48 5.04
N LEU A 8 3.03 -0.68 3.81
CA LEU A 8 2.88 0.26 2.69
C LEU A 8 1.78 -0.26 1.76
N VAL A 9 0.67 0.46 1.67
CA VAL A 9 -0.42 0.12 0.75
C VAL A 9 -0.38 1.11 -0.42
N PRO A 10 -0.08 0.67 -1.66
CA PRO A 10 0.06 1.58 -2.81
C PRO A 10 -1.20 2.38 -3.13
N GLY A 11 -2.39 1.85 -2.82
CA GLY A 11 -3.66 2.47 -3.18
C GLY A 11 -4.03 2.21 -4.64
N GLU A 12 -4.40 3.25 -5.40
CA GLU A 12 -4.76 3.10 -6.81
C GLU A 12 -3.56 2.61 -7.65
N PRO A 13 -3.65 1.43 -8.27
CA PRO A 13 -2.52 0.87 -9.02
C PRO A 13 -2.15 1.65 -10.28
N ALA A 14 -3.09 2.37 -10.88
CA ALA A 14 -2.86 3.26 -12.02
C ALA A 14 -2.34 4.64 -11.62
N GLY A 15 -2.21 4.90 -10.32
CA GLY A 15 -1.76 6.17 -9.75
C GLY A 15 -0.29 6.19 -9.37
N VAL A 16 0.06 7.13 -8.49
CA VAL A 16 1.44 7.38 -8.05
C VAL A 16 1.92 6.43 -6.94
N GLY A 17 0.99 5.75 -6.25
CA GLY A 17 1.31 4.93 -5.08
C GLY A 17 2.34 3.83 -5.32
N PRO A 18 2.25 3.03 -6.39
CA PRO A 18 3.28 2.03 -6.72
C PRO A 18 4.68 2.64 -6.90
N GLU A 19 4.79 3.79 -7.57
CA GLU A 19 6.05 4.53 -7.72
C GLU A 19 6.63 4.97 -6.38
N LEU A 20 5.78 5.47 -5.48
CA LEU A 20 6.20 5.90 -4.13
C LEU A 20 6.73 4.72 -3.31
N CYS A 21 6.12 3.54 -3.41
CA CYS A 21 6.61 2.32 -2.75
C CYS A 21 7.98 1.91 -3.29
N VAL A 22 8.19 1.96 -4.60
CA VAL A 22 9.49 1.67 -5.23
C VAL A 22 10.55 2.66 -4.74
N ARG A 23 10.25 3.95 -4.73
CA ARG A 23 11.19 4.98 -4.23
C ARG A 23 11.51 4.80 -2.76
N ALA A 24 10.54 4.36 -1.95
CA ALA A 24 10.75 4.08 -0.52
C ALA A 24 11.75 2.94 -0.31
N ALA A 25 11.77 1.91 -1.18
CA ALA A 25 12.72 0.79 -1.09
C ALA A 25 14.18 1.21 -1.29
N TRP A 26 14.42 2.36 -1.94
CA TRP A 26 15.75 2.92 -2.17
C TRP A 26 16.20 3.93 -1.10
N ARG A 27 15.30 4.31 -0.20
CA ARG A 27 15.61 5.26 0.85
C ARG A 27 16.03 4.54 2.13
N ALA A 28 17.06 5.06 2.78
CA ALA A 28 17.36 4.66 4.15
C ALA A 28 16.16 5.00 5.05
N SER A 29 15.76 4.05 5.87
CA SER A 29 14.63 4.19 6.78
C SER A 29 14.96 3.56 8.12
N ASP A 30 14.52 4.18 9.19
CA ASP A 30 14.57 3.61 10.54
C ASP A 30 13.42 2.62 10.80
N CYS A 31 12.60 2.36 9.77
CA CYS A 31 11.46 1.45 9.80
C CYS A 31 11.71 0.23 8.90
N THR A 32 11.09 -0.89 9.25
CA THR A 32 10.94 -2.04 8.36
C THR A 32 9.72 -1.85 7.50
N LEU A 33 9.91 -1.68 6.19
CA LEU A 33 8.82 -1.45 5.24
C LEU A 33 8.38 -2.77 4.60
N VAL A 34 7.05 -3.00 4.55
CA VAL A 34 6.43 -4.14 3.89
C VAL A 34 5.33 -3.65 2.97
N ALA A 35 5.49 -3.80 1.67
CA ALA A 35 4.43 -3.47 0.72
C ALA A 35 3.32 -4.53 0.75
N ILE A 36 2.08 -4.08 0.64
CA ILE A 36 0.89 -4.93 0.52
C ILE A 36 0.18 -4.50 -0.75
N GLY A 37 0.33 -5.27 -1.82
CA GLY A 37 -0.21 -4.93 -3.13
C GLY A 37 0.33 -5.82 -4.24
N ASP A 38 0.02 -5.47 -5.47
CA ASP A 38 0.31 -6.27 -6.66
C ASP A 38 1.76 -6.11 -7.11
N ARG A 39 2.46 -7.24 -7.22
CA ARG A 39 3.85 -7.33 -7.67
C ARG A 39 4.07 -6.71 -9.04
N ASP A 40 3.17 -7.01 -10.01
CA ASP A 40 3.34 -6.58 -11.39
C ASP A 40 3.18 -5.06 -11.53
N SER A 41 2.30 -4.46 -10.74
CA SER A 41 2.12 -3.01 -10.67
C SER A 41 3.36 -2.31 -10.09
N LEU A 42 3.96 -2.88 -9.05
CA LEU A 42 5.20 -2.36 -8.46
C LEU A 42 6.38 -2.51 -9.41
N GLN A 43 6.51 -3.66 -10.10
CA GLN A 43 7.55 -3.88 -11.09
C GLN A 43 7.42 -2.91 -12.26
N ARG A 44 6.22 -2.73 -12.78
CA ARG A 44 5.94 -1.78 -13.87
C ARG A 44 6.28 -0.33 -13.47
N ALA A 45 5.96 0.05 -12.23
CA ALA A 45 6.32 1.37 -11.72
C ALA A 45 7.85 1.52 -11.63
N ALA A 46 8.56 0.51 -11.18
CA ALA A 46 10.03 0.48 -11.12
C ALA A 46 10.65 0.67 -12.51
N ASP A 47 10.15 -0.08 -13.49
CA ASP A 47 10.61 0.00 -14.89
C ASP A 47 10.37 1.40 -15.47
N ALA A 48 9.20 1.98 -15.19
CA ALA A 48 8.82 3.31 -15.69
C ALA A 48 9.70 4.44 -15.15
N ILE A 49 10.18 4.32 -13.90
CA ILE A 49 11.03 5.35 -13.28
C ILE A 49 12.53 5.01 -13.33
N GLY A 50 12.89 3.87 -13.95
CA GLY A 50 14.27 3.42 -14.10
C GLY A 50 14.98 3.07 -12.79
N LEU A 51 14.23 2.67 -11.77
CA LEU A 51 14.77 2.19 -10.49
C LEU A 51 14.57 0.68 -10.39
N PRO A 52 15.62 -0.14 -10.49
CA PRO A 52 15.49 -1.59 -10.36
C PRO A 52 14.94 -1.95 -8.98
N ILE A 53 14.10 -2.97 -8.91
CA ILE A 53 13.53 -3.46 -7.65
C ILE A 53 13.63 -4.98 -7.57
N ALA A 54 13.93 -5.48 -6.38
CA ALA A 54 13.80 -6.88 -6.04
C ALA A 54 12.70 -7.05 -4.98
N PHE A 55 12.03 -8.19 -4.99
CA PHE A 55 11.02 -8.52 -3.99
C PHE A 55 11.47 -9.69 -3.13
N THR A 56 11.14 -9.63 -1.86
CA THR A 56 11.45 -10.69 -0.90
C THR A 56 10.27 -10.96 0.02
N ASP A 57 10.37 -12.04 0.79
CA ASP A 57 9.38 -12.41 1.79
C ASP A 57 9.13 -11.27 2.80
N ALA A 58 7.89 -11.17 3.26
CA ALA A 58 7.46 -10.14 4.20
C ALA A 58 8.23 -10.16 5.54
N HIS A 59 8.77 -11.30 5.94
CA HIS A 59 9.51 -11.49 7.19
C HIS A 59 11.03 -11.46 7.01
N ALA A 60 11.53 -11.26 5.79
CA ALA A 60 12.97 -11.18 5.54
C ALA A 60 13.63 -10.13 6.44
N ILE A 61 14.75 -10.50 7.04
CA ILE A 61 15.58 -9.62 7.86
C ILE A 61 16.62 -9.00 6.92
N ASP A 62 17.10 -7.82 7.22
CA ASP A 62 18.22 -7.16 6.51
C ASP A 62 18.13 -7.21 4.98
N VAL A 63 17.28 -6.38 4.43
CA VAL A 63 17.14 -6.23 2.97
C VAL A 63 18.06 -5.13 2.45
N ALA A 64 18.67 -5.36 1.29
CA ALA A 64 19.48 -4.37 0.60
C ALA A 64 18.61 -3.22 0.04
N PRO A 65 19.16 -2.02 -0.15
CA PRO A 65 18.48 -0.95 -0.89
C PRO A 65 17.99 -1.46 -2.26
N GLY A 66 16.80 -1.04 -2.66
CA GLY A 66 16.14 -1.53 -3.86
C GLY A 66 15.46 -2.91 -3.70
N THR A 67 15.43 -3.46 -2.48
CA THR A 67 14.65 -4.67 -2.17
C THR A 67 13.45 -4.29 -1.31
N LEU A 68 12.26 -4.72 -1.72
CA LEU A 68 11.01 -4.46 -1.04
C LEU A 68 10.40 -5.78 -0.52
N ARG A 69 10.10 -5.83 0.77
CA ARG A 69 9.29 -6.92 1.33
C ARG A 69 7.89 -6.80 0.78
N LEU A 70 7.30 -7.91 0.35
CA LEU A 70 6.02 -7.91 -0.33
C LEU A 70 5.07 -8.98 0.23
N ILE A 71 3.86 -8.55 0.51
CA ILE A 71 2.67 -9.39 0.59
C ILE A 71 1.91 -9.14 -0.70
N ASP A 72 1.94 -10.13 -1.59
CA ASP A 72 1.41 -10.00 -2.94
C ASP A 72 -0.10 -10.18 -2.96
N ILE A 73 -0.81 -9.14 -3.44
CA ILE A 73 -2.25 -9.16 -3.68
C ILE A 73 -2.46 -8.81 -5.16
N PRO A 74 -2.57 -9.83 -6.04
CA PRO A 74 -2.66 -9.62 -7.47
C PRO A 74 -3.92 -8.84 -7.87
N HIS A 75 -3.79 -7.94 -8.85
CA HIS A 75 -4.91 -7.27 -9.45
C HIS A 75 -5.61 -8.15 -10.50
N PRO A 76 -6.94 -8.24 -10.51
CA PRO A 76 -7.68 -9.06 -11.46
C PRO A 76 -7.64 -8.52 -12.90
N ALA A 77 -7.35 -7.24 -13.09
CA ALA A 77 -7.30 -6.61 -14.41
C ALA A 77 -5.93 -5.94 -14.65
N PRO A 78 -5.47 -5.91 -15.91
CA PRO A 78 -4.24 -5.21 -16.27
C PRO A 78 -4.27 -3.75 -15.87
N VAL A 79 -3.15 -3.26 -15.36
CA VAL A 79 -3.00 -1.87 -14.93
C VAL A 79 -2.37 -1.03 -16.03
N ALA A 80 -3.02 0.05 -16.42
CA ALA A 80 -2.50 1.06 -17.33
C ALA A 80 -2.32 2.38 -16.55
N PRO A 81 -1.11 2.95 -16.46
CA PRO A 81 -0.87 4.19 -15.73
C PRO A 81 -1.80 5.32 -16.17
N GLY A 82 -2.37 6.04 -15.20
CA GLY A 82 -3.31 7.13 -15.44
C GLY A 82 -4.72 6.71 -15.85
N ARG A 83 -5.00 5.40 -15.93
CA ARG A 83 -6.31 4.86 -16.31
C ARG A 83 -6.81 3.86 -15.27
N PRO A 84 -7.44 4.31 -14.18
CA PRO A 84 -8.01 3.44 -13.17
C PRO A 84 -9.01 2.46 -13.78
N ASP A 85 -8.89 1.18 -13.42
CA ASP A 85 -9.81 0.13 -13.84
C ASP A 85 -10.65 -0.34 -12.66
N PRO A 86 -11.99 -0.16 -12.69
CA PRO A 86 -12.87 -0.54 -11.59
C PRO A 86 -12.77 -2.02 -11.19
N ARG A 87 -12.34 -2.90 -12.10
CA ARG A 87 -12.15 -4.32 -11.81
C ARG A 87 -11.08 -4.58 -10.73
N ASN A 88 -10.16 -3.63 -10.53
CA ASN A 88 -9.10 -3.72 -9.52
C ASN A 88 -9.56 -3.22 -8.13
N ALA A 89 -10.76 -2.66 -8.01
CA ALA A 89 -11.27 -2.14 -6.76
C ALA A 89 -11.25 -3.16 -5.60
N PRO A 90 -11.67 -4.42 -5.79
CA PRO A 90 -11.64 -5.41 -4.71
C PRO A 90 -10.24 -5.61 -4.13
N SER A 91 -9.20 -5.76 -4.96
CA SER A 91 -7.83 -5.96 -4.49
C SER A 91 -7.23 -4.73 -3.82
N VAL A 92 -7.61 -3.51 -4.25
CA VAL A 92 -7.22 -2.27 -3.55
C VAL A 92 -7.81 -2.23 -2.14
N ILE A 93 -9.08 -2.56 -1.98
CA ILE A 93 -9.75 -2.62 -0.68
C ILE A 93 -9.18 -3.75 0.18
N GLU A 94 -8.92 -4.92 -0.40
CA GLU A 94 -8.29 -6.05 0.29
C GLU A 94 -6.94 -5.63 0.90
N GLY A 95 -6.09 -4.93 0.15
CA GLY A 95 -4.81 -4.43 0.65
C GLY A 95 -4.95 -3.48 1.84
N LEU A 96 -5.92 -2.56 1.79
CA LEU A 96 -6.20 -1.65 2.91
C LEU A 96 -6.67 -2.39 4.16
N LEU A 97 -7.61 -3.32 4.00
CA LEU A 97 -8.16 -4.10 5.12
C LEU A 97 -7.14 -5.08 5.68
N PHE A 98 -6.31 -5.70 4.85
CA PHE A 98 -5.22 -6.56 5.29
C PHE A 98 -4.22 -5.78 6.18
N ALA A 99 -3.80 -4.61 5.74
CA ALA A 99 -2.90 -3.75 6.51
C ALA A 99 -3.53 -3.31 7.84
N ALA A 100 -4.80 -2.91 7.82
CA ALA A 100 -5.53 -2.51 9.02
C ALA A 100 -5.67 -3.66 10.03
N ALA A 101 -5.99 -4.87 9.55
CA ALA A 101 -6.05 -6.07 10.39
C ALA A 101 -4.68 -6.38 11.01
N GLY A 102 -3.60 -6.32 10.23
CA GLY A 102 -2.24 -6.52 10.72
C GLY A 102 -1.83 -5.50 11.78
N CYS A 103 -2.24 -4.23 11.64
CA CYS A 103 -2.03 -3.22 12.69
C CYS A 103 -2.75 -3.58 14.00
N ARG A 104 -4.00 -4.03 13.92
CA ARG A 104 -4.76 -4.44 15.13
C ARG A 104 -4.20 -5.70 15.79
N GLN A 105 -3.61 -6.60 15.02
CA GLN A 105 -3.02 -7.86 15.50
C GLN A 105 -1.59 -7.66 16.03
N GLY A 106 -0.98 -6.50 15.78
CA GLY A 106 0.40 -6.22 16.18
C GLY A 106 1.46 -6.73 15.20
N ASP A 107 1.07 -7.13 13.98
CA ASP A 107 1.98 -7.51 12.91
C ASP A 107 2.67 -6.28 12.31
N PHE A 108 2.00 -5.11 12.37
CA PHE A 108 2.50 -3.82 11.96
C PHE A 108 2.26 -2.77 13.05
N ASP A 109 3.21 -1.87 13.22
CA ASP A 109 3.10 -0.73 14.13
C ASP A 109 2.27 0.42 13.53
N GLY A 110 2.04 0.37 12.23
CA GLY A 110 1.23 1.33 11.50
C GLY A 110 1.15 1.01 10.01
N MET A 111 0.28 1.75 9.31
CA MET A 111 0.14 1.66 7.86
C MET A 111 0.29 3.02 7.20
N VAL A 112 0.90 3.02 6.02
CA VAL A 112 1.05 4.19 5.14
C VAL A 112 0.34 3.88 3.84
N THR A 113 -0.61 4.71 3.45
CA THR A 113 -1.43 4.49 2.26
C THR A 113 -1.11 5.50 1.17
N GLY A 114 -0.98 5.01 -0.06
CA GLY A 114 -1.01 5.84 -1.26
C GLY A 114 -2.43 6.34 -1.56
N PRO A 115 -2.56 7.27 -2.51
CA PRO A 115 -3.86 7.81 -2.92
C PRO A 115 -4.77 6.73 -3.50
N VAL A 116 -6.05 6.81 -3.18
CA VAL A 116 -7.09 5.89 -3.66
C VAL A 116 -8.04 6.62 -4.61
N HIS A 117 -8.45 6.00 -5.69
CA HIS A 117 -9.37 6.60 -6.66
C HIS A 117 -10.82 6.22 -6.32
N LYS A 118 -11.49 7.06 -5.53
CA LYS A 118 -12.85 6.82 -5.01
C LYS A 118 -13.86 6.43 -6.09
N ALA A 119 -13.85 7.12 -7.24
CA ALA A 119 -14.80 6.83 -8.31
C ALA A 119 -14.57 5.44 -8.92
N ALA A 120 -13.33 5.01 -9.09
CA ALA A 120 -13.02 3.66 -9.60
C ALA A 120 -13.46 2.57 -8.62
N ILE A 121 -13.25 2.77 -7.31
CA ILE A 121 -13.68 1.83 -6.28
C ILE A 121 -15.20 1.67 -6.28
N ASN A 122 -15.94 2.79 -6.30
CA ASN A 122 -17.41 2.74 -6.34
C ASN A 122 -17.93 2.13 -7.65
N ALA A 123 -17.31 2.43 -8.78
CA ALA A 123 -17.64 1.81 -10.07
C ALA A 123 -17.34 0.30 -10.08
N GLY A 124 -16.40 -0.16 -9.28
CA GLY A 124 -16.08 -1.57 -9.05
C GLY A 124 -17.05 -2.31 -8.11
N GLY A 125 -18.12 -1.64 -7.68
CA GLY A 125 -19.17 -2.25 -6.85
C GLY A 125 -18.91 -2.21 -5.35
N VAL A 126 -17.87 -1.51 -4.89
CA VAL A 126 -17.58 -1.36 -3.45
C VAL A 126 -18.09 0.01 -2.99
N ALA A 127 -18.99 0.03 -2.01
CA ALA A 127 -19.44 1.28 -1.41
C ALA A 127 -18.28 1.90 -0.61
N TYR A 128 -17.70 2.97 -1.14
CA TYR A 128 -16.52 3.61 -0.59
C TYR A 128 -16.69 5.12 -0.51
N THR A 129 -16.62 5.66 0.68
CA THR A 129 -16.72 7.10 0.97
C THR A 129 -15.35 7.73 1.21
N GLY A 130 -14.44 6.96 1.81
CA GLY A 130 -13.07 7.35 2.07
C GLY A 130 -12.34 6.30 2.89
N THR A 131 -11.00 6.42 2.96
CA THR A 131 -10.17 5.48 3.74
C THR A 131 -10.48 5.57 5.23
N THR A 132 -10.75 6.77 5.74
CA THR A 132 -11.10 7.00 7.15
C THR A 132 -12.35 6.23 7.55
N GLU A 133 -13.41 6.33 6.76
CA GLU A 133 -14.68 5.65 6.99
C GLU A 133 -14.54 4.13 6.84
N LEU A 134 -13.75 3.67 5.85
CA LEU A 134 -13.45 2.25 5.67
C LEU A 134 -12.77 1.68 6.91
N LEU A 135 -11.75 2.36 7.43
CA LEU A 135 -11.00 1.91 8.60
C LEU A 135 -11.82 1.96 9.88
N ALA A 136 -12.67 2.99 10.05
CA ALA A 136 -13.58 3.09 11.19
C ALA A 136 -14.59 1.94 11.20
N ALA A 137 -15.18 1.63 10.05
CA ALA A 137 -16.15 0.54 9.92
C ALA A 137 -15.49 -0.83 10.18
N ASP A 138 -14.28 -1.05 9.65
CA ASP A 138 -13.53 -2.30 9.84
C ASP A 138 -13.06 -2.48 11.30
N ALA A 139 -12.65 -1.41 11.96
CA ALA A 139 -12.24 -1.44 13.36
C ALA A 139 -13.41 -1.48 14.35
N GLY A 140 -14.63 -1.13 13.91
CA GLY A 140 -15.80 -1.03 14.78
C GLY A 140 -15.67 0.07 15.84
N CYS A 141 -14.93 1.13 15.56
CA CYS A 141 -14.72 2.25 16.48
C CYS A 141 -14.64 3.59 15.76
N GLU A 142 -14.78 4.66 16.52
CA GLU A 142 -14.53 6.01 16.01
C GLU A 142 -13.03 6.21 15.75
N VAL A 143 -12.70 6.94 14.67
CA VAL A 143 -11.35 7.32 14.31
C VAL A 143 -11.19 8.83 14.36
N VAL A 144 -9.99 9.29 14.65
CA VAL A 144 -9.65 10.70 14.72
C VAL A 144 -8.66 11.03 13.60
N MET A 145 -8.97 12.03 12.78
CA MET A 145 -8.04 12.57 11.81
C MET A 145 -7.15 13.62 12.49
N MET A 146 -5.85 13.47 12.33
CA MET A 146 -4.87 14.41 12.85
C MET A 146 -3.97 14.93 11.72
N LEU A 147 -3.78 16.23 11.68
CA LEU A 147 -2.77 16.88 10.84
C LEU A 147 -1.61 17.29 11.75
N ALA A 148 -0.41 16.82 11.43
CA ALA A 148 0.81 17.15 12.15
C ALA A 148 1.79 17.86 11.22
N ASN A 149 2.47 18.88 11.74
CA ASN A 149 3.53 19.58 11.03
C ASN A 149 4.79 19.56 11.92
N PRO A 150 5.95 19.17 11.40
CA PRO A 150 7.20 19.35 12.14
C PRO A 150 7.45 20.85 12.33
N LEU A 151 7.71 21.26 13.55
CA LEU A 151 8.13 22.63 13.90
C LEU A 151 9.58 22.85 13.53
#